data_41b90f91f8f6e7abf2f298f185b525ee
#
_entry.id   41b90f91f8f6e7abf2f298f185b525ee
#
_cell.length_a   1.000
_cell.length_b   1.000
_cell.length_c   1.000
_cell.angle_alpha   90.00
_cell.angle_beta   90.00
_cell.angle_gamma   90.00
#
_symmetry.space_group_name_H-M   'P 1'
#
loop_
_entity.id
_entity.type
_entity.pdbx_description
1 polymer ?
#
loop_
_entity_poly.entity_id
_entity_poly.type
_entity_poly.pdbx_seq_one_letter_code
_entity_poly.pdbx_strand_id
1 'polypeptide(L)'
;MTDTNELLQLALKIARQAGDLLVDRPASWDLTVKSTAIDIATQMDLASERLIVESILAARPDDGIIGEEGTSRPSKSGVTWVIDPVDGTVNYFYGLPGWAVSIAAKDESGTLVGVVHSPTVNATWHASKGGGAFLNDVKIACNNPVELNRALLSSGFAYDVRDRVEQLKIVNALLPKIRDLRRIGSAAADICHVATGLVDGYFETGLHEWDLAAAELVAREAGAVVSTRPWHELNLTVAAGPHLFEALNAQIPE
;
A
#
# COMPACT_ATOMS: atom_id res chain seq x y z
N MET A 1 -2.19 -15.11 23.39
CA MET A 1 -1.47 -14.78 22.15
C MET A 1 -2.51 -14.63 21.07
N THR A 2 -2.46 -13.55 20.31
CA THR A 2 -3.36 -13.30 19.19
C THR A 2 -3.07 -14.33 18.10
N ASP A 3 -4.08 -15.04 17.61
CA ASP A 3 -3.92 -15.99 16.52
C ASP A 3 -3.76 -15.21 15.19
N THR A 4 -2.53 -15.18 14.68
CA THR A 4 -2.19 -14.51 13.43
C THR A 4 -2.95 -15.09 12.24
N ASN A 5 -3.25 -16.39 12.25
CA ASN A 5 -4.02 -17.02 11.19
C ASN A 5 -5.49 -16.54 11.18
N GLU A 6 -6.11 -16.41 12.36
CA GLU A 6 -7.47 -15.85 12.46
C GLU A 6 -7.52 -14.39 11.94
N LEU A 7 -6.52 -13.56 12.28
CA LEU A 7 -6.43 -12.20 11.76
C LEU A 7 -6.29 -12.18 10.23
N LEU A 8 -5.43 -13.03 9.68
CA LEU A 8 -5.22 -13.12 8.23
C LEU A 8 -6.49 -13.54 7.49
N GLN A 9 -7.17 -14.59 7.97
CA GLN A 9 -8.41 -15.06 7.34
C GLN A 9 -9.52 -14.00 7.39
N LEU A 10 -9.61 -13.26 8.50
CA LEU A 10 -10.55 -12.15 8.64
C LEU A 10 -10.21 -11.02 7.64
N ALA A 11 -8.95 -10.61 7.56
CA ALA A 11 -8.49 -9.57 6.62
C ALA A 11 -8.77 -9.98 5.16
N LEU A 12 -8.44 -11.21 4.76
CA LEU A 12 -8.70 -11.72 3.42
C LEU A 12 -10.17 -11.70 3.04
N LYS A 13 -11.03 -12.14 3.96
CA LYS A 13 -12.49 -12.12 3.77
C LYS A 13 -13.00 -10.70 3.56
N ILE A 14 -12.59 -9.79 4.45
CA ILE A 14 -13.08 -8.40 4.43
C ILE A 14 -12.55 -7.66 3.21
N ALA A 15 -11.28 -7.82 2.85
CA ALA A 15 -10.70 -7.17 1.67
C ALA A 15 -11.41 -7.58 0.37
N ARG A 16 -11.79 -8.86 0.24
CA ARG A 16 -12.59 -9.34 -0.90
C ARG A 16 -14.00 -8.73 -0.89
N GLN A 17 -14.67 -8.69 0.25
CA GLN A 17 -16.01 -8.07 0.35
C GLN A 17 -15.99 -6.58 0.02
N ALA A 18 -14.97 -5.84 0.46
CA ALA A 18 -14.77 -4.44 0.10
C ALA A 18 -14.46 -4.29 -1.40
N GLY A 19 -13.61 -5.16 -1.96
CA GLY A 19 -13.35 -5.20 -3.39
C GLY A 19 -14.61 -5.46 -4.23
N ASP A 20 -15.45 -6.41 -3.83
CA ASP A 20 -16.73 -6.72 -4.51
C ASP A 20 -17.68 -5.51 -4.48
N LEU A 21 -17.78 -4.81 -3.33
CA LEU A 21 -18.53 -3.56 -3.20
C LEU A 21 -18.03 -2.50 -4.19
N LEU A 22 -16.71 -2.34 -4.31
CA LEU A 22 -16.09 -1.31 -5.13
C LEU A 22 -16.18 -1.59 -6.64
N VAL A 23 -16.27 -2.85 -7.04
CA VAL A 23 -16.46 -3.22 -8.46
C VAL A 23 -17.82 -2.74 -8.99
N ASP A 24 -18.85 -2.67 -8.13
CA ASP A 24 -20.16 -2.10 -8.46
C ASP A 24 -20.10 -0.56 -8.37
N ARG A 25 -19.53 0.06 -9.40
CA ARG A 25 -19.28 1.52 -9.44
C ARG A 25 -20.59 2.30 -9.51
N PRO A 26 -20.70 3.43 -8.79
CA PRO A 26 -21.93 4.24 -8.76
C PRO A 26 -22.18 4.90 -10.13
N ALA A 27 -23.46 5.10 -10.46
CA ALA A 27 -23.87 5.81 -11.68
C ALA A 27 -23.58 7.32 -11.62
N SER A 28 -23.44 7.89 -10.43
CA SER A 28 -23.06 9.28 -10.18
C SER A 28 -22.05 9.37 -9.05
N TRP A 29 -21.22 10.40 -9.09
CA TRP A 29 -20.12 10.60 -8.13
C TRP A 29 -20.44 11.71 -7.16
N ASP A 30 -20.22 11.42 -5.87
CA ASP A 30 -20.21 12.37 -4.77
C ASP A 30 -18.75 12.53 -4.32
N LEU A 31 -18.14 13.67 -4.63
CA LEU A 31 -16.71 13.91 -4.40
C LEU A 31 -16.51 14.82 -3.19
N THR A 32 -15.62 14.40 -2.31
CA THR A 32 -15.09 15.24 -1.23
C THR A 32 -13.65 15.63 -1.57
N VAL A 33 -13.37 16.91 -1.54
CA VAL A 33 -11.99 17.42 -1.66
C VAL A 33 -11.34 17.37 -0.29
N LYS A 34 -10.17 16.70 -0.19
CA LYS A 34 -9.40 16.55 1.05
C LYS A 34 -8.41 17.72 1.24
N SER A 35 -7.13 17.46 1.02
CA SER A 35 -6.05 18.43 1.29
C SER A 35 -5.83 19.44 0.17
N THR A 36 -6.04 19.03 -1.09
CA THR A 36 -5.89 19.86 -2.28
C THR A 36 -6.99 19.57 -3.29
N ALA A 37 -7.17 20.44 -4.31
CA ALA A 37 -8.21 20.27 -5.34
C ALA A 37 -8.11 18.95 -6.15
N ILE A 38 -6.99 18.27 -6.09
CA ILE A 38 -6.74 16.99 -6.79
C ILE A 38 -6.67 15.79 -5.83
N ASP A 39 -6.77 16.03 -4.54
CA ASP A 39 -6.86 15.03 -3.49
C ASP A 39 -8.34 14.83 -3.16
N ILE A 40 -8.90 13.74 -3.64
CA ILE A 40 -10.34 13.47 -3.58
C ILE A 40 -10.64 12.16 -2.86
N ALA A 41 -11.76 12.13 -2.14
CA ALA A 41 -12.47 10.92 -1.76
C ALA A 41 -13.81 10.85 -2.46
N THR A 42 -14.30 9.65 -2.68
CA THR A 42 -15.64 9.40 -3.22
C THR A 42 -16.55 8.82 -2.13
N GLN A 43 -17.87 8.80 -2.38
CA GLN A 43 -18.79 8.09 -1.50
C GLN A 43 -18.44 6.60 -1.33
N MET A 44 -17.66 6.03 -2.26
CA MET A 44 -17.28 4.62 -2.22
C MET A 44 -16.12 4.36 -1.26
N ASP A 45 -15.21 5.33 -1.09
CA ASP A 45 -14.15 5.27 -0.07
C ASP A 45 -14.79 5.17 1.33
N LEU A 46 -15.77 6.04 1.61
CA LEU A 46 -16.53 6.01 2.87
C LEU A 46 -17.37 4.73 3.05
N ALA A 47 -17.99 4.24 1.97
CA ALA A 47 -18.79 3.01 2.01
C ALA A 47 -17.91 1.78 2.26
N SER A 48 -16.75 1.72 1.61
CA SER A 48 -15.75 0.66 1.80
C SER A 48 -15.18 0.69 3.21
N GLU A 49 -14.74 1.85 3.72
CA GLU A 49 -14.23 1.96 5.09
C GLU A 49 -15.28 1.52 6.10
N ARG A 50 -16.54 1.95 5.96
CA ARG A 50 -17.63 1.53 6.82
C ARG A 50 -17.81 0.01 6.84
N LEU A 51 -17.88 -0.64 5.65
CA LEU A 51 -18.00 -2.09 5.53
C LEU A 51 -16.85 -2.80 6.25
N ILE A 52 -15.60 -2.35 6.03
CA ILE A 52 -14.40 -2.93 6.62
C ILE A 52 -14.47 -2.80 8.15
N VAL A 53 -14.71 -1.60 8.66
CA VAL A 53 -14.78 -1.31 10.11
C VAL A 53 -15.89 -2.10 10.79
N GLU A 54 -17.10 -2.11 10.25
CA GLU A 54 -18.24 -2.86 10.82
C GLU A 54 -17.94 -4.36 10.85
N SER A 55 -17.33 -4.90 9.79
CA SER A 55 -16.96 -6.32 9.71
C SER A 55 -15.88 -6.70 10.72
N ILE A 56 -14.85 -5.85 10.90
CA ILE A 56 -13.81 -6.05 11.91
C ILE A 56 -14.44 -6.02 13.31
N LEU A 57 -15.21 -5.00 13.64
CA LEU A 57 -15.76 -4.83 14.98
C LEU A 57 -16.83 -5.86 15.34
N ALA A 58 -17.54 -6.42 14.36
CA ALA A 58 -18.46 -7.55 14.58
C ALA A 58 -17.71 -8.82 15.02
N ALA A 59 -16.51 -9.06 14.49
CA ALA A 59 -15.68 -10.22 14.85
C ALA A 59 -14.77 -9.93 16.07
N ARG A 60 -14.28 -8.70 16.16
CA ARG A 60 -13.24 -8.28 17.12
C ARG A 60 -13.60 -6.93 17.76
N PRO A 61 -14.58 -6.90 18.67
CA PRO A 61 -15.14 -5.66 19.20
C PRO A 61 -14.20 -4.81 20.05
N ASP A 62 -13.08 -5.36 20.53
CA ASP A 62 -12.09 -4.68 21.38
C ASP A 62 -10.86 -4.20 20.62
N ASP A 63 -10.77 -4.46 19.31
CA ASP A 63 -9.64 -4.03 18.49
C ASP A 63 -9.73 -2.52 18.17
N GLY A 64 -8.54 -1.92 17.96
CA GLY A 64 -8.40 -0.55 17.49
C GLY A 64 -8.52 -0.44 15.97
N ILE A 65 -8.81 0.77 15.48
CA ILE A 65 -8.90 1.09 14.04
C ILE A 65 -8.13 2.38 13.76
N ILE A 66 -7.41 2.41 12.65
CA ILE A 66 -6.84 3.59 11.99
C ILE A 66 -7.24 3.49 10.52
N GLY A 67 -8.16 4.35 10.08
CA GLY A 67 -8.63 4.41 8.68
C GLY A 67 -8.26 5.73 8.01
N GLU A 68 -8.03 5.70 6.70
CA GLU A 68 -7.73 6.88 5.90
C GLU A 68 -8.86 7.91 5.93
N GLU A 69 -10.12 7.46 5.85
CA GLU A 69 -11.31 8.32 5.78
C GLU A 69 -11.74 8.86 7.15
N GLY A 70 -10.88 8.71 8.15
CA GLY A 70 -11.00 9.36 9.44
C GLY A 70 -11.50 8.47 10.56
N THR A 71 -11.77 7.19 10.34
CA THR A 71 -12.09 6.29 11.45
C THR A 71 -10.87 6.10 12.34
N SER A 72 -10.99 6.51 13.60
CA SER A 72 -9.95 6.33 14.60
C SER A 72 -10.56 5.80 15.89
N ARG A 73 -10.09 4.65 16.36
CA ARG A 73 -10.53 4.00 17.57
C ARG A 73 -9.35 3.39 18.32
N PRO A 74 -9.17 3.68 19.61
CA PRO A 74 -8.12 3.06 20.42
C PRO A 74 -8.42 1.57 20.66
N SER A 75 -7.36 0.76 20.68
CA SER A 75 -7.44 -0.67 20.98
C SER A 75 -7.58 -0.91 22.48
N LYS A 76 -8.37 -1.94 22.85
CA LYS A 76 -8.41 -2.53 24.19
C LYS A 76 -7.79 -3.93 24.21
N SER A 77 -7.70 -4.59 23.06
CA SER A 77 -7.13 -5.94 22.91
C SER A 77 -5.61 -5.93 22.71
N GLY A 78 -5.02 -4.76 22.38
CA GLY A 78 -3.64 -4.62 21.92
C GLY A 78 -3.46 -4.74 20.40
N VAL A 79 -4.50 -5.16 19.65
CA VAL A 79 -4.47 -5.22 18.18
C VAL A 79 -5.12 -3.97 17.60
N THR A 80 -4.51 -3.37 16.58
CA THR A 80 -5.04 -2.24 15.81
C THR A 80 -5.02 -2.58 14.32
N TRP A 81 -6.14 -2.34 13.65
CA TRP A 81 -6.27 -2.47 12.21
C TRP A 81 -5.94 -1.14 11.54
N VAL A 82 -5.18 -1.21 10.46
CA VAL A 82 -4.79 -0.07 9.62
C VAL A 82 -5.38 -0.30 8.24
N ILE A 83 -6.19 0.68 7.76
CA ILE A 83 -7.08 0.49 6.63
C ILE A 83 -6.91 1.64 5.64
N ASP A 84 -6.65 1.30 4.38
CA ASP A 84 -6.95 2.14 3.23
C ASP A 84 -8.08 1.49 2.44
N PRO A 85 -9.26 2.11 2.40
CA PRO A 85 -10.44 1.52 1.75
C PRO A 85 -10.34 1.51 0.23
N VAL A 86 -9.60 2.46 -0.38
CA VAL A 86 -9.40 2.59 -1.84
C VAL A 86 -8.06 3.26 -2.12
N ASP A 87 -6.94 2.56 -1.93
CA ASP A 87 -5.65 3.09 -2.38
C ASP A 87 -5.64 3.23 -3.90
N GLY A 88 -5.43 4.45 -4.37
CA GLY A 88 -5.58 4.81 -5.78
C GLY A 88 -6.97 5.35 -6.15
N THR A 89 -7.62 6.13 -5.29
CA THR A 89 -8.94 6.75 -5.49
C THR A 89 -9.08 7.45 -6.84
N VAL A 90 -8.03 8.12 -7.33
CA VAL A 90 -8.04 8.77 -8.66
C VAL A 90 -8.21 7.72 -9.77
N ASN A 91 -7.47 6.60 -9.72
CA ASN A 91 -7.65 5.52 -10.70
C ASN A 91 -9.06 4.95 -10.62
N TYR A 92 -9.56 4.71 -9.40
CA TYR A 92 -10.91 4.25 -9.17
C TYR A 92 -11.96 5.19 -9.79
N PHE A 93 -11.85 6.50 -9.51
CA PHE A 93 -12.76 7.51 -10.04
C PHE A 93 -12.76 7.55 -11.58
N TYR A 94 -11.59 7.46 -12.22
CA TYR A 94 -11.47 7.46 -13.69
C TYR A 94 -11.79 6.10 -14.34
N GLY A 95 -12.02 5.05 -13.57
CA GLY A 95 -12.27 3.69 -14.09
C GLY A 95 -11.02 3.02 -14.65
N LEU A 96 -9.86 3.45 -14.21
CA LEU A 96 -8.59 2.82 -14.54
C LEU A 96 -8.34 1.61 -13.62
N PRO A 97 -7.61 0.59 -14.08
CA PRO A 97 -7.07 -0.43 -13.18
C PRO A 97 -6.00 0.19 -12.26
N GLY A 98 -5.50 -0.58 -11.28
CA GLY A 98 -4.42 -0.13 -10.41
C GLY A 98 -4.92 0.68 -9.21
N TRP A 99 -5.97 0.19 -8.55
CA TRP A 99 -6.41 0.56 -7.22
C TRP A 99 -6.57 -0.70 -6.38
N ALA A 100 -6.53 -0.57 -5.08
CA ALA A 100 -6.57 -1.69 -4.16
C ALA A 100 -7.23 -1.33 -2.83
N VAL A 101 -7.74 -2.34 -2.13
CA VAL A 101 -8.08 -2.29 -0.70
C VAL A 101 -6.87 -2.77 0.08
N SER A 102 -6.41 -1.99 1.06
CA SER A 102 -5.26 -2.32 1.92
C SER A 102 -5.72 -2.47 3.36
N ILE A 103 -5.46 -3.63 3.97
CA ILE A 103 -5.85 -3.96 5.34
C ILE A 103 -4.67 -4.62 6.06
N ALA A 104 -4.23 -4.02 7.16
CA ALA A 104 -3.24 -4.62 8.05
C ALA A 104 -3.79 -4.75 9.48
N ALA A 105 -3.28 -5.71 10.24
CA ALA A 105 -3.44 -5.75 11.68
C ALA A 105 -2.06 -5.73 12.34
N LYS A 106 -1.88 -4.87 13.34
CA LYS A 106 -0.63 -4.68 14.08
C LYS A 106 -0.84 -4.72 15.58
N ASP A 107 0.24 -4.99 16.30
CA ASP A 107 0.35 -4.82 17.76
C ASP A 107 1.63 -4.05 18.11
N GLU A 108 2.05 -4.07 19.38
CA GLU A 108 3.29 -3.43 19.84
C GLU A 108 4.58 -3.99 19.19
N SER A 109 4.52 -5.19 18.63
CA SER A 109 5.65 -5.84 17.94
C SER A 109 5.72 -5.49 16.46
N GLY A 110 4.76 -4.70 15.93
CA GLY A 110 4.64 -4.30 14.55
C GLY A 110 3.49 -4.99 13.80
N THR A 111 3.53 -4.95 12.47
CA THR A 111 2.49 -5.54 11.62
C THR A 111 2.53 -7.07 11.70
N LEU A 112 1.39 -7.68 12.04
CA LEU A 112 1.19 -9.11 12.18
C LEU A 112 0.71 -9.77 10.90
N VAL A 113 -0.24 -9.12 10.21
CA VAL A 113 -0.80 -9.55 8.93
C VAL A 113 -1.04 -8.36 8.02
N GLY A 114 -0.92 -8.57 6.71
CA GLY A 114 -1.21 -7.58 5.68
C GLY A 114 -1.89 -8.24 4.49
N VAL A 115 -2.92 -7.57 3.97
CA VAL A 115 -3.66 -7.95 2.77
C VAL A 115 -3.83 -6.72 1.89
N VAL A 116 -3.44 -6.84 0.61
CA VAL A 116 -3.72 -5.87 -0.45
C VAL A 116 -4.51 -6.59 -1.53
N HIS A 117 -5.72 -6.11 -1.82
CA HIS A 117 -6.62 -6.74 -2.78
C HIS A 117 -6.98 -5.78 -3.91
N SER A 118 -6.59 -6.11 -5.15
CA SER A 118 -6.94 -5.37 -6.37
C SER A 118 -7.84 -6.22 -7.25
N PRO A 119 -9.17 -6.03 -7.19
CA PRO A 119 -10.12 -6.86 -7.93
C PRO A 119 -10.03 -6.68 -9.44
N THR A 120 -9.63 -5.50 -9.92
CA THR A 120 -9.54 -5.20 -11.36
C THR A 120 -8.50 -6.03 -12.10
N VAL A 121 -7.50 -6.54 -11.39
CA VAL A 121 -6.45 -7.41 -11.93
C VAL A 121 -6.47 -8.81 -11.30
N ASN A 122 -7.52 -9.12 -10.53
CA ASN A 122 -7.70 -10.40 -9.83
C ASN A 122 -6.49 -10.78 -8.97
N ALA A 123 -5.95 -9.82 -8.22
CA ALA A 123 -4.78 -10.00 -7.39
C ALA A 123 -5.11 -9.78 -5.90
N THR A 124 -4.74 -10.75 -5.07
CA THR A 124 -4.78 -10.65 -3.61
C THR A 124 -3.42 -10.99 -3.07
N TRP A 125 -2.65 -9.98 -2.69
CA TRP A 125 -1.38 -10.16 -1.98
C TRP A 125 -1.64 -10.25 -0.49
N HIS A 126 -0.97 -11.18 0.16
CA HIS A 126 -1.08 -11.30 1.61
C HIS A 126 0.19 -11.85 2.24
N ALA A 127 0.39 -11.51 3.49
CA ALA A 127 1.46 -12.03 4.32
C ALA A 127 1.04 -12.09 5.78
N SER A 128 1.70 -12.97 6.52
CA SER A 128 1.76 -12.93 7.98
C SER A 128 3.22 -12.87 8.42
N LYS A 129 3.49 -12.21 9.54
CA LYS A 129 4.84 -12.04 10.10
C LYS A 129 5.53 -13.38 10.30
N GLY A 130 6.64 -13.61 9.58
CA GLY A 130 7.39 -14.87 9.56
C GLY A 130 6.75 -16.00 8.76
N GLY A 131 5.63 -15.74 8.05
CA GLY A 131 4.88 -16.74 7.28
C GLY A 131 5.20 -16.77 5.78
N GLY A 132 5.92 -15.76 5.29
CA GLY A 132 6.15 -15.52 3.87
C GLY A 132 5.02 -14.74 3.20
N ALA A 133 5.23 -14.37 1.94
CA ALA A 133 4.29 -13.60 1.13
C ALA A 133 3.69 -14.43 0.01
N PHE A 134 2.44 -14.12 -0.33
CA PHE A 134 1.67 -14.87 -1.32
C PHE A 134 0.87 -13.91 -2.22
N LEU A 135 0.72 -14.30 -3.49
CA LEU A 135 -0.22 -13.74 -4.45
C LEU A 135 -1.23 -14.84 -4.85
N ASN A 136 -2.51 -14.65 -4.58
CA ASN A 136 -3.55 -15.65 -4.86
C ASN A 136 -3.15 -17.05 -4.38
N ASP A 137 -2.66 -17.12 -3.13
CA ASP A 137 -2.18 -18.33 -2.44
C ASP A 137 -0.91 -18.99 -3.04
N VAL A 138 -0.29 -18.38 -4.07
CA VAL A 138 1.00 -18.79 -4.61
C VAL A 138 2.12 -17.99 -3.93
N LYS A 139 3.11 -18.68 -3.37
CA LYS A 139 4.25 -18.03 -2.71
C LYS A 139 5.03 -17.18 -3.70
N ILE A 140 5.39 -15.97 -3.29
CA ILE A 140 6.11 -14.98 -4.09
C ILE A 140 7.46 -14.60 -3.48
N ALA A 141 8.33 -14.02 -4.29
CA ALA A 141 9.59 -13.42 -3.88
C ALA A 141 9.94 -12.23 -4.77
N CYS A 142 10.60 -11.21 -4.22
CA CYS A 142 11.10 -10.09 -4.98
C CYS A 142 12.27 -10.48 -5.91
N ASN A 143 12.51 -9.67 -6.93
CA ASN A 143 13.69 -9.83 -7.80
C ASN A 143 14.97 -9.46 -7.04
N ASN A 144 15.93 -10.39 -6.99
CA ASN A 144 17.26 -10.14 -6.41
C ASN A 144 18.27 -11.20 -6.87
N PRO A 145 19.49 -10.82 -7.35
CA PRO A 145 19.97 -9.45 -7.52
C PRO A 145 19.46 -8.78 -8.81
N VAL A 146 19.33 -7.46 -8.78
CA VAL A 146 19.04 -6.63 -9.97
C VAL A 146 20.01 -5.45 -10.02
N GLU A 147 20.63 -5.24 -11.18
CA GLU A 147 21.51 -4.10 -11.42
C GLU A 147 20.69 -2.82 -11.69
N LEU A 148 21.12 -1.67 -11.18
CA LEU A 148 20.39 -0.40 -11.29
C LEU A 148 20.03 -0.06 -12.75
N ASN A 149 20.96 -0.22 -13.69
CA ASN A 149 20.72 0.10 -15.10
C ASN A 149 19.77 -0.86 -15.83
N ARG A 150 19.32 -1.92 -15.17
CA ARG A 150 18.32 -2.86 -15.65
C ARG A 150 17.02 -2.79 -14.89
N ALA A 151 16.98 -1.99 -13.82
CA ALA A 151 15.83 -1.94 -12.92
C ALA A 151 14.63 -1.24 -13.56
N LEU A 152 13.47 -1.88 -13.50
CA LEU A 152 12.18 -1.29 -13.75
C LEU A 152 11.64 -0.81 -12.39
N LEU A 153 11.47 0.50 -12.24
CA LEU A 153 10.95 1.08 -11.00
C LEU A 153 9.49 1.49 -11.12
N SER A 154 8.79 1.58 -10.00
CA SER A 154 7.54 2.31 -9.89
C SER A 154 7.62 3.42 -8.85
N SER A 155 6.72 4.42 -8.97
CA SER A 155 6.68 5.60 -8.09
C SER A 155 5.29 6.24 -8.12
N GLY A 156 5.04 7.06 -7.11
CA GLY A 156 3.89 7.95 -7.05
C GLY A 156 4.31 9.39 -6.80
N PHE A 157 3.32 10.29 -6.68
CA PHE A 157 3.55 11.71 -6.44
C PHE A 157 2.53 12.24 -5.44
N ALA A 158 3.01 13.02 -4.49
CA ALA A 158 2.19 13.74 -3.52
C ALA A 158 1.14 14.65 -4.19
N TYR A 159 0.12 15.04 -3.45
CA TYR A 159 -0.92 15.93 -3.95
C TYR A 159 -0.53 17.42 -3.86
N ASP A 160 0.39 17.81 -2.98
CA ASP A 160 0.93 19.18 -2.93
C ASP A 160 1.92 19.41 -4.08
N VAL A 161 1.77 20.55 -4.77
CA VAL A 161 2.63 20.91 -5.91
C VAL A 161 4.09 21.11 -5.50
N ARG A 162 4.34 21.64 -4.30
CA ARG A 162 5.71 21.85 -3.78
C ARG A 162 6.43 20.52 -3.61
N ASP A 163 5.73 19.54 -3.06
CA ASP A 163 6.26 18.20 -2.85
C ASP A 163 6.55 17.50 -4.18
N ARG A 164 5.67 17.67 -5.18
CA ARG A 164 5.91 17.16 -6.54
C ARG A 164 7.18 17.72 -7.17
N VAL A 165 7.46 19.01 -6.97
CA VAL A 165 8.69 19.63 -7.49
C VAL A 165 9.92 19.00 -6.84
N GLU A 166 9.87 18.72 -5.54
CA GLU A 166 10.96 18.02 -4.85
C GLU A 166 11.09 16.57 -5.33
N GLN A 167 9.98 15.83 -5.44
CA GLN A 167 9.99 14.46 -5.96
C GLN A 167 10.56 14.34 -7.37
N LEU A 168 10.36 15.33 -8.23
CA LEU A 168 10.96 15.36 -9.56
C LEU A 168 12.50 15.37 -9.51
N LYS A 169 13.13 15.85 -8.45
CA LYS A 169 14.59 15.76 -8.29
C LYS A 169 15.04 14.30 -8.18
N ILE A 170 14.28 13.46 -7.48
CA ILE A 170 14.54 12.01 -7.40
C ILE A 170 14.38 11.37 -8.77
N VAL A 171 13.29 11.66 -9.47
CA VAL A 171 13.04 11.14 -10.82
C VAL A 171 14.16 11.55 -11.79
N ASN A 172 14.56 12.83 -11.77
CA ASN A 172 15.65 13.33 -12.63
C ASN A 172 17.00 12.66 -12.32
N ALA A 173 17.26 12.32 -11.07
CA ALA A 173 18.49 11.63 -10.68
C ALA A 173 18.51 10.15 -11.08
N LEU A 174 17.34 9.49 -11.04
CA LEU A 174 17.22 8.05 -11.27
C LEU A 174 16.95 7.68 -12.72
N LEU A 175 16.05 8.38 -13.41
CA LEU A 175 15.57 7.99 -14.74
C LEU A 175 16.68 7.77 -15.78
N PRO A 176 17.78 8.55 -15.84
CA PRO A 176 18.88 8.29 -16.77
C PRO A 176 19.70 7.04 -16.45
N LYS A 177 19.54 6.44 -15.26
CA LYS A 177 20.38 5.36 -14.73
C LYS A 177 19.66 4.02 -14.64
N ILE A 178 18.33 4.01 -14.84
CA ILE A 178 17.47 2.82 -14.72
C ILE A 178 16.96 2.39 -16.10
N ARG A 179 16.29 1.23 -16.15
CA ARG A 179 15.64 0.76 -17.39
C ARG A 179 14.46 1.63 -17.76
N ASP A 180 13.54 1.87 -16.81
CA ASP A 180 12.32 2.64 -17.03
C ASP A 180 11.61 2.90 -15.70
N LEU A 181 10.60 3.80 -15.72
CA LEU A 181 9.76 4.15 -14.57
C LEU A 181 8.29 3.90 -14.91
N ARG A 182 7.55 3.43 -13.91
CA ARG A 182 6.08 3.30 -13.95
C ARG A 182 5.45 4.21 -12.91
N ARG A 183 4.30 4.78 -13.26
CA ARG A 183 3.40 5.48 -12.32
C ARG A 183 2.04 4.79 -12.43
N ILE A 184 1.79 3.79 -11.57
CA ILE A 184 0.56 2.99 -11.62
C ILE A 184 -0.56 3.68 -10.86
N GLY A 185 -0.30 4.14 -9.62
CA GLY A 185 -1.20 5.04 -8.94
C GLY A 185 -1.87 4.50 -7.68
N SER A 186 -1.36 3.38 -7.16
CA SER A 186 -1.70 2.79 -5.87
C SER A 186 -0.39 2.41 -5.20
N ALA A 187 -0.06 3.03 -4.08
CA ALA A 187 1.19 2.79 -3.37
C ALA A 187 1.27 1.36 -2.83
N ALA A 188 0.18 0.87 -2.24
CA ALA A 188 0.11 -0.49 -1.72
C ALA A 188 0.26 -1.54 -2.84
N ALA A 189 -0.41 -1.34 -3.99
CA ALA A 189 -0.26 -2.26 -5.13
C ALA A 189 1.14 -2.18 -5.73
N ASP A 190 1.74 -0.99 -5.87
CA ASP A 190 3.09 -0.79 -6.40
C ASP A 190 4.15 -1.50 -5.54
N ILE A 191 4.05 -1.41 -4.21
CA ILE A 191 4.93 -2.13 -3.28
C ILE A 191 4.72 -3.65 -3.40
N CYS A 192 3.47 -4.10 -3.57
CA CYS A 192 3.17 -5.52 -3.83
C CYS A 192 3.70 -5.99 -5.19
N HIS A 193 3.80 -5.12 -6.20
CA HIS A 193 4.46 -5.45 -7.46
C HIS A 193 5.96 -5.67 -7.27
N VAL A 194 6.63 -4.96 -6.34
CA VAL A 194 8.02 -5.28 -5.95
C VAL A 194 8.07 -6.67 -5.31
N ALA A 195 7.15 -6.98 -4.42
CA ALA A 195 7.09 -8.29 -3.75
C ALA A 195 6.93 -9.47 -4.73
N THR A 196 6.28 -9.24 -5.87
CA THR A 196 6.07 -10.27 -6.93
C THR A 196 7.12 -10.25 -8.03
N GLY A 197 8.05 -9.29 -8.03
CA GLY A 197 9.02 -9.12 -9.11
C GLY A 197 8.43 -8.61 -10.42
N LEU A 198 7.23 -8.02 -10.42
CA LEU A 198 6.64 -7.33 -11.58
C LEU A 198 7.34 -6.00 -11.85
N VAL A 199 7.81 -5.33 -10.80
CA VAL A 199 8.80 -4.25 -10.85
C VAL A 199 9.95 -4.59 -9.91
N ASP A 200 11.09 -3.97 -10.10
CA ASP A 200 12.31 -4.30 -9.34
C ASP A 200 12.45 -3.43 -8.09
N GLY A 201 11.84 -2.25 -8.08
CA GLY A 201 11.87 -1.35 -6.95
C GLY A 201 10.79 -0.27 -7.03
N TYR A 202 10.58 0.37 -5.89
CA TYR A 202 9.61 1.44 -5.69
C TYR A 202 10.21 2.55 -4.83
N PHE A 203 9.82 3.80 -5.10
CA PHE A 203 10.10 4.94 -4.24
C PHE A 203 8.97 5.97 -4.31
N GLU A 204 8.60 6.52 -3.15
CA GLU A 204 7.61 7.61 -3.06
C GLU A 204 7.80 8.39 -1.77
N THR A 205 7.39 9.65 -1.75
CA THR A 205 7.39 10.49 -0.56
C THR A 205 5.98 10.81 -0.10
N GLY A 206 5.82 11.08 1.20
CA GLY A 206 4.55 11.55 1.75
C GLY A 206 3.52 10.45 2.02
N LEU A 207 3.93 9.18 2.03
CA LEU A 207 3.03 8.07 2.34
C LEU A 207 2.64 8.05 3.81
N HIS A 208 1.39 7.66 4.06
CA HIS A 208 0.83 7.44 5.38
C HIS A 208 0.91 5.97 5.81
N GLU A 209 0.53 5.71 7.04
CA GLU A 209 0.59 4.35 7.59
C GLU A 209 -0.36 3.38 6.85
N TRP A 210 -1.52 3.83 6.42
CA TRP A 210 -2.51 3.01 5.71
C TRP A 210 -2.06 2.62 4.30
N ASP A 211 -1.24 3.45 3.63
CA ASP A 211 -0.62 3.14 2.34
C ASP A 211 0.42 2.01 2.46
N LEU A 212 1.06 1.93 3.64
CA LEU A 212 2.27 1.13 3.85
C LEU A 212 2.03 -0.17 4.62
N ALA A 213 1.26 -0.16 5.69
CA ALA A 213 1.28 -1.19 6.72
C ALA A 213 1.09 -2.62 6.18
N ALA A 214 0.17 -2.83 5.24
CA ALA A 214 -0.05 -4.13 4.62
C ALA A 214 1.02 -4.47 3.59
N ALA A 215 1.27 -3.57 2.66
CA ALA A 215 2.17 -3.79 1.53
C ALA A 215 3.63 -3.93 1.97
N GLU A 216 4.07 -3.19 3.00
CA GLU A 216 5.40 -3.30 3.58
C GLU A 216 5.63 -4.71 4.14
N LEU A 217 4.66 -5.27 4.88
CA LEU A 217 4.78 -6.64 5.38
C LEU A 217 4.89 -7.63 4.22
N VAL A 218 4.03 -7.51 3.20
CA VAL A 218 4.06 -8.37 2.01
C VAL A 218 5.43 -8.29 1.33
N ALA A 219 5.98 -7.08 1.13
CA ALA A 219 7.29 -6.92 0.49
C ALA A 219 8.43 -7.50 1.33
N ARG A 220 8.44 -7.27 2.63
CA ARG A 220 9.46 -7.84 3.55
C ARG A 220 9.41 -9.35 3.59
N GLU A 221 8.23 -9.93 3.68
CA GLU A 221 8.04 -11.39 3.68
C GLU A 221 8.36 -12.03 2.31
N ALA A 222 8.37 -11.25 1.23
CA ALA A 222 8.86 -11.63 -0.09
C ALA A 222 10.38 -11.46 -0.26
N GLY A 223 11.10 -11.00 0.78
CA GLY A 223 12.55 -10.81 0.78
C GLY A 223 13.03 -9.42 0.33
N ALA A 224 12.13 -8.47 0.09
CA ALA A 224 12.52 -7.09 -0.18
C ALA A 224 12.95 -6.35 1.10
N VAL A 225 13.81 -5.36 0.93
CA VAL A 225 14.08 -4.34 1.95
C VAL A 225 13.11 -3.18 1.72
N VAL A 226 12.42 -2.74 2.76
CA VAL A 226 11.59 -1.55 2.75
C VAL A 226 12.10 -0.60 3.82
N SER A 227 12.31 0.65 3.49
CA SER A 227 12.76 1.68 4.43
C SER A 227 11.96 2.95 4.21
N THR A 228 11.50 3.53 5.31
CA THR A 228 10.93 4.87 5.35
C THR A 228 11.84 5.76 6.20
N ARG A 229 12.31 6.86 5.62
CA ARG A 229 13.21 7.81 6.29
C ARG A 229 12.75 9.24 6.05
N PRO A 230 13.09 10.18 6.95
CA PRO A 230 12.88 11.60 6.68
C PRO A 230 13.59 12.04 5.40
N TRP A 231 12.89 12.85 4.60
CA TRP A 231 13.42 13.45 3.38
C TRP A 231 12.76 14.82 3.19
N HIS A 232 13.53 15.90 3.40
CA HIS A 232 13.01 17.25 3.55
C HIS A 232 11.89 17.32 4.62
N GLU A 233 10.73 17.88 4.29
CA GLU A 233 9.56 17.96 5.18
C GLU A 233 8.67 16.70 5.14
N LEU A 234 9.03 15.72 4.28
CA LEU A 234 8.29 14.48 4.08
C LEU A 234 9.06 13.26 4.57
N ASN A 235 8.45 12.10 4.42
CA ASN A 235 9.13 10.81 4.53
C ASN A 235 9.29 10.22 3.12
N LEU A 236 10.45 9.67 2.83
CA LEU A 236 10.73 8.90 1.63
C LEU A 236 10.67 7.41 1.96
N THR A 237 9.82 6.70 1.26
CA THR A 237 9.76 5.23 1.29
C THR A 237 10.47 4.68 0.05
N VAL A 238 11.31 3.67 0.27
CA VAL A 238 12.01 2.91 -0.79
C VAL A 238 11.80 1.43 -0.52
N ALA A 239 11.41 0.66 -1.55
CA ALA A 239 11.29 -0.79 -1.49
C ALA A 239 12.00 -1.43 -2.70
N ALA A 240 12.85 -2.42 -2.47
CA ALA A 240 13.54 -3.18 -3.53
C ALA A 240 14.16 -4.46 -2.97
N GLY A 241 14.59 -5.37 -3.85
CA GLY A 241 15.48 -6.47 -3.46
C GLY A 241 16.79 -5.93 -2.86
N PRO A 242 17.43 -6.64 -1.92
CA PRO A 242 18.58 -6.13 -1.14
C PRO A 242 19.69 -5.51 -1.99
N HIS A 243 20.07 -6.14 -3.10
CA HIS A 243 21.14 -5.61 -3.97
C HIS A 243 20.76 -4.26 -4.60
N LEU A 244 19.55 -4.18 -5.17
CA LEU A 244 19.08 -2.94 -5.82
C LEU A 244 18.80 -1.84 -4.78
N PHE A 245 18.34 -2.18 -3.58
CA PHE A 245 18.03 -1.24 -2.52
C PHE A 245 19.23 -0.35 -2.16
N GLU A 246 20.42 -0.94 -1.99
CA GLU A 246 21.67 -0.22 -1.72
C GLU A 246 22.01 0.73 -2.86
N ALA A 247 21.99 0.21 -4.13
CA ALA A 247 22.30 1.00 -5.30
C ALA A 247 21.31 2.16 -5.52
N LEU A 248 20.02 1.93 -5.24
CA LEU A 248 18.95 2.93 -5.40
C LEU A 248 19.11 4.07 -4.40
N ASN A 249 19.30 3.76 -3.10
CA ASN A 249 19.50 4.77 -2.07
C ASN A 249 20.73 5.65 -2.32
N ALA A 250 21.80 5.09 -2.87
CA ALA A 250 23.02 5.84 -3.22
C ALA A 250 22.81 6.88 -4.34
N GLN A 251 21.70 6.80 -5.09
CA GLN A 251 21.40 7.73 -6.18
C GLN A 251 20.32 8.76 -5.85
N ILE A 252 19.57 8.55 -4.79
CA ILE A 252 18.54 9.51 -4.35
C ILE A 252 19.23 10.71 -3.71
N PRO A 253 18.95 11.95 -4.16
CA PRO A 253 19.48 13.16 -3.55
C PRO A 253 19.17 13.27 -2.05
N GLU A 254 20.05 13.96 -1.30
CA GLU A 254 19.82 14.31 0.11
C GLU A 254 18.79 15.42 0.24
#